data_e867f19694ea17d21161076c9df33d14
#
_entry.id   e867f19694ea17d21161076c9df33d14
#
_cell.length_a   1.000
_cell.length_b   1.000
_cell.length_c   1.000
_cell.angle_alpha   90.00
_cell.angle_beta   90.00
_cell.angle_gamma   90.00
#
_symmetry.space_group_name_H-M   'P 1'
#
loop_
_entity.id
_entity.type
_entity.pdbx_description
1 polymer ?
#
loop_
_entity_poly.entity_id
_entity_poly.type
_entity_poly.pdbx_seq_one_letter_code
_entity_poly.pdbx_strand_id
1 'polypeptide(L)'
;MPRSVKDQGGLDKVAIVLESANGGITKNKLLAATNLSSGRLNHYLNALLERKLVTELADADKRHVAYMTTERGMRYLAIYISLKNITITPES
;
A
#
# COMPACT_ATOMS: atom_id res chain seq x y z
N MET A 1 15.75 19.89 -6.07
CA MET A 1 15.38 19.64 -5.93
C MET A 1 14.65 19.02 -5.76
N PRO A 2 14.27 18.85 -5.57
CA PRO A 2 13.43 18.27 -5.23
C PRO A 2 12.87 17.31 -5.89
N ARG A 3 13.19 16.75 -6.39
CA ARG A 3 12.80 15.83 -6.98
C ARG A 3 12.32 14.89 -6.27
N SER A 4 12.68 14.84 -5.33
CA SER A 4 12.31 13.88 -4.50
C SER A 4 10.92 13.71 -4.55
N VAL A 5 10.30 14.64 -4.65
CA VAL A 5 9.07 14.58 -4.60
C VAL A 5 8.47 13.70 -5.50
N LYS A 6 8.79 13.63 -6.60
CA LYS A 6 8.16 12.90 -7.41
C LYS A 6 8.22 11.62 -7.17
N ASP A 7 9.00 11.25 -6.57
CA ASP A 7 9.15 10.00 -6.41
C ASP A 7 8.30 9.42 -5.63
N GLN A 8 7.67 10.03 -4.88
CA GLN A 8 6.86 9.45 -4.15
C GLN A 8 5.92 8.66 -4.85
N GLY A 9 5.87 8.57 -6.04
CA GLY A 9 4.94 7.84 -6.68
C GLY A 9 4.89 6.42 -6.36
N GLY A 10 5.93 5.69 -6.53
CA GLY A 10 5.90 4.27 -6.39
C GLY A 10 5.83 3.75 -5.00
N LEU A 11 6.91 3.87 -4.30
CA LEU A 11 6.98 3.28 -2.98
C LEU A 11 6.05 3.93 -1.98
N ASP A 12 5.82 5.22 -2.11
CA ASP A 12 4.90 5.88 -1.19
C ASP A 12 3.48 5.36 -1.39
N LYS A 13 3.07 5.12 -2.63
CA LYS A 13 1.73 4.61 -2.87
C LYS A 13 1.60 3.18 -2.36
N VAL A 14 2.64 2.38 -2.51
CA VAL A 14 2.64 1.03 -1.97
C VAL A 14 2.46 1.10 -0.45
N ALA A 15 3.19 1.99 0.21
CA ALA A 15 3.10 2.11 1.65
C ALA A 15 1.69 2.53 2.08
N ILE A 16 1.06 3.44 1.35
CA ILE A 16 -0.28 3.87 1.67
C ILE A 16 -1.27 2.71 1.53
N VAL A 17 -1.11 1.90 0.48
CA VAL A 17 -1.98 0.75 0.30
C VAL A 17 -1.82 -0.23 1.45
N LEU A 18 -0.58 -0.54 1.82
CA LEU A 18 -0.33 -1.49 2.89
C LEU A 18 -0.85 -0.99 4.23
N GLU A 19 -0.68 0.28 4.49
CA GLU A 19 -1.14 0.84 5.72
C GLU A 19 -2.66 0.87 5.75
N SER A 20 -3.29 1.25 4.66
CA SER A 20 -4.74 1.34 4.60
C SER A 20 -5.40 -0.03 4.68
N ALA A 21 -4.75 -1.06 4.16
CA ALA A 21 -5.31 -2.40 4.16
C ALA A 21 -4.97 -3.19 5.42
N ASN A 22 -4.28 -2.58 6.37
CA ASN A 22 -3.97 -3.23 7.61
C ASN A 22 -5.28 -3.46 8.35
N GLY A 23 -5.67 -4.69 8.59
CA GLY A 23 -6.93 -5.00 9.24
C GLY A 23 -8.07 -5.25 8.29
N GLY A 24 -7.86 -5.01 7.01
CA GLY A 24 -8.90 -5.27 6.00
C GLY A 24 -9.58 -3.99 5.54
N ILE A 25 -9.78 -3.89 4.24
CA ILE A 25 -10.41 -2.70 3.68
C ILE A 25 -11.03 -3.07 2.34
N THR A 26 -12.15 -2.47 2.00
CA THR A 26 -12.76 -2.72 0.70
C THR A 26 -12.02 -1.93 -0.36
N LYS A 27 -12.15 -2.36 -1.61
CA LYS A 27 -11.49 -1.69 -2.71
C LYS A 27 -11.96 -0.25 -2.84
N ASN A 28 -13.23 0.00 -2.61
CA ASN A 28 -13.75 1.35 -2.73
C ASN A 28 -13.10 2.28 -1.70
N LYS A 29 -12.91 1.78 -0.49
CA LYS A 29 -12.27 2.59 0.52
C LYS A 29 -10.79 2.77 0.23
N LEU A 30 -10.17 1.77 -0.41
CA LEU A 30 -8.79 1.92 -0.82
C LEU A 30 -8.65 3.00 -1.88
N LEU A 31 -9.59 3.07 -2.80
CA LEU A 31 -9.54 4.11 -3.82
C LEU A 31 -9.57 5.50 -3.17
N ALA A 32 -10.44 5.65 -2.19
CA ALA A 32 -10.55 6.92 -1.51
C ALA A 32 -9.28 7.23 -0.70
N ALA A 33 -8.74 6.23 -0.03
CA ALA A 33 -7.58 6.44 0.82
C ALA A 33 -6.31 6.74 0.02
N THR A 34 -6.17 6.12 -1.14
CA THR A 34 -4.95 6.27 -1.92
C THR A 34 -5.03 7.37 -2.95
N ASN A 35 -6.24 7.82 -3.25
CA ASN A 35 -6.43 8.85 -4.27
C ASN A 35 -5.89 8.38 -5.63
N LEU A 36 -5.94 7.10 -5.90
CA LEU A 36 -5.51 6.55 -7.16
C LEU A 36 -6.72 6.26 -8.03
N SER A 37 -6.51 6.22 -9.32
CA SER A 37 -7.58 5.76 -10.21
C SER A 37 -7.74 4.27 -10.04
N SER A 38 -8.87 3.75 -10.47
CA SER A 38 -9.13 2.33 -10.34
C SER A 38 -8.09 1.50 -11.06
N GLY A 39 -7.68 1.92 -12.25
CA GLY A 39 -6.68 1.17 -13.00
C GLY A 39 -5.33 1.16 -12.31
N ARG A 40 -4.92 2.28 -11.76
CA ARG A 40 -3.65 2.34 -11.09
C ARG A 40 -3.66 1.55 -9.80
N LEU A 41 -4.78 1.62 -9.06
CA LEU A 41 -4.88 0.83 -7.84
C LEU A 41 -4.82 -0.65 -8.16
N ASN A 42 -5.49 -1.09 -9.24
CA ASN A 42 -5.45 -2.48 -9.63
C ASN A 42 -4.03 -2.91 -9.95
N HIS A 43 -3.26 -2.05 -10.60
CA HIS A 43 -1.88 -2.37 -10.93
C HIS A 43 -1.08 -2.62 -9.64
N TYR A 44 -1.22 -1.74 -8.65
CA TYR A 44 -0.50 -1.94 -7.40
C TYR A 44 -1.01 -3.17 -6.65
N LEU A 45 -2.32 -3.36 -6.62
CA LEU A 45 -2.87 -4.52 -5.91
C LEU A 45 -2.40 -5.83 -6.52
N ASN A 46 -2.38 -5.91 -7.84
CA ASN A 46 -1.93 -7.13 -8.49
C ASN A 46 -0.48 -7.45 -8.14
N ALA A 47 0.36 -6.45 -8.12
CA ALA A 47 1.75 -6.66 -7.76
C ALA A 47 1.90 -7.09 -6.30
N LEU A 48 1.10 -6.49 -5.42
CA LEU A 48 1.18 -6.83 -4.01
C LEU A 48 0.62 -8.21 -3.73
N LEU A 49 -0.43 -8.59 -4.42
CA LEU A 49 -0.99 -9.93 -4.28
C LEU A 49 0.00 -10.97 -4.77
N GLU A 50 0.67 -10.68 -5.87
CA GLU A 50 1.63 -11.59 -6.42
C GLU A 50 2.79 -11.82 -5.47
N ARG A 51 3.19 -10.81 -4.74
CA ARG A 51 4.29 -10.90 -3.80
C ARG A 51 3.83 -11.32 -2.41
N LYS A 52 2.53 -11.55 -2.25
CA LYS A 52 1.95 -11.98 -0.98
C LYS A 52 2.10 -10.95 0.12
N LEU A 53 2.12 -9.71 -0.26
CA LEU A 53 2.14 -8.62 0.72
C LEU A 53 0.72 -8.23 1.13
N VAL A 54 -0.24 -8.56 0.28
CA VAL A 54 -1.64 -8.31 0.52
C VAL A 54 -2.39 -9.59 0.15
N THR A 55 -3.48 -9.87 0.81
CA THR A 55 -4.31 -11.00 0.46
C THR A 55 -5.73 -10.53 0.25
N GLU A 56 -6.48 -11.27 -0.54
CA GLU A 56 -7.85 -10.92 -0.82
C GLU A 56 -8.75 -11.56 0.20
N LEU A 57 -9.73 -10.83 0.70
CA LEU A 57 -10.64 -11.36 1.68
C LEU A 57 -11.96 -11.73 0.99
N ALA A 58 -12.47 -12.89 1.33
CA ALA A 58 -13.72 -13.32 0.77
C ALA A 58 -14.83 -12.62 1.51
N ASP A 59 -15.85 -12.16 0.79
CA ASP A 59 -16.93 -11.50 1.40
C ASP A 59 -18.14 -12.39 1.26
N ALA A 60 -18.98 -12.42 2.26
CA ALA A 60 -20.15 -13.25 2.26
C ALA A 60 -21.05 -12.96 1.08
N ASP A 61 -21.24 -11.72 0.74
CA ASP A 61 -22.14 -11.44 -0.34
C ASP A 61 -21.45 -11.38 -1.68
N LYS A 62 -20.13 -11.52 -1.71
CA LYS A 62 -19.39 -11.56 -2.94
C LYS A 62 -19.59 -10.38 -3.86
N ARG A 63 -20.20 -9.31 -3.38
CA ARG A 63 -20.32 -8.16 -4.19
C ARG A 63 -19.22 -7.22 -3.97
N HIS A 64 -18.51 -7.32 -2.86
CA HIS A 64 -17.46 -6.42 -2.54
C HIS A 64 -16.17 -7.18 -2.40
N VAL A 65 -15.11 -6.62 -2.93
CA VAL A 65 -13.81 -7.23 -2.82
C VAL A 65 -13.06 -6.45 -1.75
N ALA A 66 -12.49 -7.15 -0.82
CA ALA A 66 -11.72 -6.53 0.24
C ALA A 66 -10.31 -7.11 0.24
N TYR A 67 -9.37 -6.38 0.80
CA TYR A 67 -7.99 -6.79 0.83
C TYR A 67 -7.44 -6.56 2.22
N MET A 68 -6.45 -7.34 2.60
CA MET A 68 -5.82 -7.19 3.90
C MET A 68 -4.32 -7.35 3.75
N THR A 69 -3.56 -6.51 4.43
CA THR A 69 -2.12 -6.60 4.42
C THR A 69 -1.71 -7.83 5.23
N THR A 70 -0.81 -8.62 4.66
CA THR A 70 -0.34 -9.82 5.33
C THR A 70 0.76 -9.46 6.31
N GLU A 71 1.20 -10.43 7.09
CA GLU A 71 2.30 -10.22 8.00
C GLU A 71 3.54 -9.81 7.21
N ARG A 72 3.75 -10.42 6.06
CA ARG A 72 4.85 -10.07 5.20
C ARG A 72 4.74 -8.62 4.74
N GLY A 73 3.51 -8.19 4.42
CA GLY A 73 3.27 -6.80 4.02
C GLY A 73 3.56 -5.83 5.15
N MET A 74 3.24 -6.21 6.38
CA MET A 74 3.52 -5.36 7.52
C MET A 74 5.02 -5.23 7.75
N ARG A 75 5.78 -6.30 7.51
CA ARG A 75 7.22 -6.22 7.63
C ARG A 75 7.81 -5.30 6.59
N TYR A 76 7.30 -5.38 5.37
CA TYR A 76 7.74 -4.51 4.31
C TYR A 76 7.48 -3.06 4.68
N LEU A 77 6.29 -2.79 5.19
CA LEU A 77 5.90 -1.44 5.57
C LEU A 77 6.81 -0.92 6.68
N ALA A 78 7.14 -1.76 7.65
CA ALA A 78 8.01 -1.35 8.74
C ALA A 78 9.40 -1.00 8.22
N ILE A 79 9.92 -1.78 7.30
CA ILE A 79 11.22 -1.50 6.70
C ILE A 79 11.16 -0.19 5.92
N TYR A 80 10.11 0.01 5.15
CA TYR A 80 9.97 1.23 4.39
C TYR A 80 9.98 2.46 5.30
N ILE A 81 9.22 2.39 6.39
CA ILE A 81 9.14 3.50 7.31
C ILE A 81 10.50 3.75 7.96
N SER A 82 11.21 2.68 8.32
CA SER A 82 12.51 2.81 8.92
C SER A 82 13.51 3.48 7.97
N LEU A 83 13.50 3.06 6.72
CA LEU A 83 14.39 3.64 5.73
C LEU A 83 14.06 5.09 5.49
N LYS A 84 12.79 5.42 5.47
CA LYS A 84 12.39 6.79 5.24
C LYS A 84 12.82 7.67 6.40
N ASN A 85 12.73 7.18 7.60
CA ASN A 85 13.15 7.95 8.76
C ASN A 85 14.67 8.17 8.73
N ILE A 86 15.42 7.19 8.33
CA ILE A 86 16.85 7.35 8.24
C ILE A 86 17.22 8.39 7.21
N THR A 87 16.55 8.40 6.09
CA THR A 87 16.90 9.37 5.10
C THR A 87 16.52 10.75 5.50
N ILE A 88 15.55 10.89 6.36
CA ILE A 88 15.15 12.20 6.75
C ILE A 88 16.08 12.82 7.72
N THR A 89 16.79 12.08 8.56
CA THR A 89 17.65 12.68 9.52
C THR A 89 18.96 12.75 8.94
N PRO A 90 19.33 13.72 8.43
CA PRO A 90 20.62 13.84 7.87
C PRO A 90 21.55 14.07 8.90
N GLU A 91 21.97 14.35 9.40
CA GLU A 91 22.76 14.56 9.98
C GLU A 91 23.12 14.53 10.31
N SER A 92 23.30 14.62 10.24
CA SER A 92 23.70 14.59 10.36
C SER A 92 24.15 14.81 10.44
#